data_5bd6ff77a2beb0e5169203970509d4da
#
_entry.id   5bd6ff77a2beb0e5169203970509d4da
#
_cell.length_a   1.000
_cell.length_b   1.000
_cell.length_c   1.000
_cell.angle_alpha   90.00
_cell.angle_beta   90.00
_cell.angle_gamma   90.00
#
_symmetry.space_group_name_H-M   'P 1'
#
loop_
_entity.id
_entity.type
_entity.pdbx_description
1 polymer ?
#
loop_
_entity_poly.entity_id
_entity_poly.type
_entity_poly.pdbx_seq_one_letter_code
_entity_poly.pdbx_strand_id
1 'polypeptide(L)'
;MLPPLCFYIKGDFMIKKRKISLSTTEIILLSFLVTILLGSLLLLLPISSATGKSVSYIDALFTATTATCVTGLVTLPTATAWSAFGQVVILLLIQIGGLGVITVMSGFMIMLQRKMSIGDRLLIQDAFNLSTMSGLTKFIKSVLLGTFIVEGVGALMYMTVFVPEFGARGIWISIFNSISAFCNAGIDVIGESSLCNYATNPIINFTTSILVILGGIGYIVWWDVIRVIKRHGDHNIKAFRHLTLHSKIAISATLILIFGGAAIILACEYNNPLTIKDMAFFDKIQIALFQSVTTRTAGFASIPQENLTGAASVASLILMVIGGSPVGTAGGIKTVTIVVLLSSAFATIKNKNQSTIFHRVISVDSIRKAVAVVMMFLVVMLSSVLLLALVTDAPIIDVIYESVSATATVGLSRNLTSSLNLYGKLVIIATMYFGRVGPISLAVALGTKQENQNLVSDPVEEISIG
;
A
#
# COMPACT_ATOMS: atom_id res chain seq x y z
N MET A 1 28.84 71.59 -35.93
CA MET A 1 29.60 70.40 -35.54
C MET A 1 28.70 69.51 -34.68
N LEU A 2 28.16 68.45 -35.31
CA LEU A 2 27.32 67.40 -34.65
C LEU A 2 28.21 66.21 -34.33
N PRO A 3 28.14 65.55 -33.12
CA PRO A 3 28.86 64.36 -32.82
C PRO A 3 28.08 63.12 -33.31
N PRO A 4 28.77 61.98 -33.62
CA PRO A 4 28.16 60.83 -34.24
C PRO A 4 27.44 59.93 -33.23
N LEU A 5 26.23 59.50 -33.64
CA LEU A 5 25.42 58.46 -32.98
C LEU A 5 26.13 57.08 -33.10
N CYS A 6 26.62 56.56 -31.99
CA CYS A 6 26.99 55.15 -31.88
C CYS A 6 25.78 54.33 -31.42
N PHE A 7 25.21 53.56 -32.38
CA PHE A 7 24.23 52.49 -32.09
C PHE A 7 24.98 51.30 -31.51
N TYR A 8 24.79 51.04 -30.21
CA TYR A 8 25.23 49.79 -29.55
C TYR A 8 24.00 48.86 -29.49
N ILE A 9 23.88 47.95 -30.45
CA ILE A 9 22.95 46.83 -30.37
C ILE A 9 23.62 45.73 -29.56
N LYS A 10 23.35 45.66 -28.25
CA LYS A 10 23.67 44.47 -27.43
C LYS A 10 22.42 43.62 -27.37
N GLY A 11 22.33 42.69 -28.33
CA GLY A 11 21.33 41.62 -28.26
C GLY A 11 21.79 40.51 -27.31
N ASP A 12 21.57 40.65 -26.02
CA ASP A 12 21.64 39.53 -25.10
C ASP A 12 20.36 38.71 -25.18
N PHE A 13 20.35 37.73 -26.08
CA PHE A 13 19.40 36.64 -26.09
C PHE A 13 19.73 35.70 -24.92
N MET A 14 19.42 36.14 -23.68
CA MET A 14 19.41 35.25 -22.54
C MET A 14 18.21 34.30 -22.69
N ILE A 15 18.46 33.12 -23.25
CA ILE A 15 17.57 31.98 -23.12
C ILE A 15 17.49 31.66 -21.62
N LYS A 16 16.49 32.22 -20.95
CA LYS A 16 16.13 31.87 -19.58
C LYS A 16 15.76 30.38 -19.58
N LYS A 17 16.72 29.49 -19.33
CA LYS A 17 16.42 28.10 -19.01
C LYS A 17 15.45 28.11 -17.84
N ARG A 18 14.18 27.96 -18.11
CA ARG A 18 13.18 27.68 -17.09
C ARG A 18 13.64 26.42 -16.35
N LYS A 19 14.23 26.57 -15.18
CA LYS A 19 14.40 25.44 -14.26
C LYS A 19 12.98 24.95 -13.94
N ILE A 20 12.61 23.82 -14.50
CA ILE A 20 11.39 23.10 -14.12
C ILE A 20 11.65 22.67 -12.67
N SER A 21 11.13 23.45 -11.72
CA SER A 21 11.13 23.05 -10.32
C SER A 21 9.94 22.13 -10.09
N LEU A 22 10.17 20.83 -10.13
CA LEU A 22 9.15 19.84 -9.78
C LEU A 22 8.82 19.96 -8.28
N SER A 23 7.56 19.91 -7.94
CA SER A 23 7.11 19.80 -6.55
C SER A 23 7.53 18.45 -5.95
N THR A 24 7.59 18.38 -4.61
CA THR A 24 7.91 17.11 -3.91
C THR A 24 6.96 15.99 -4.30
N THR A 25 5.69 16.30 -4.48
CA THR A 25 4.65 15.37 -4.89
C THR A 25 4.85 14.86 -6.33
N GLU A 26 5.21 15.74 -7.26
CA GLU A 26 5.53 15.35 -8.65
C GLU A 26 6.76 14.47 -8.72
N ILE A 27 7.76 14.71 -7.86
CA ILE A 27 8.95 13.84 -7.77
C ILE A 27 8.56 12.44 -7.29
N ILE A 28 7.67 12.33 -6.29
CA ILE A 28 7.18 11.03 -5.81
C ILE A 28 6.46 10.28 -6.93
N LEU A 29 5.51 10.92 -7.61
CA LEU A 29 4.77 10.36 -8.73
C LEU A 29 5.73 9.84 -9.81
N LEU A 30 6.63 10.71 -10.27
CA LEU A 30 7.57 10.37 -11.32
C LEU A 30 8.52 9.23 -10.92
N SER A 31 8.95 9.18 -9.67
CA SER A 31 9.84 8.13 -9.18
C SER A 31 9.20 6.73 -9.23
N PHE A 32 7.91 6.62 -8.85
CA PHE A 32 7.15 5.37 -9.00
C PHE A 32 6.98 4.99 -10.47
N LEU A 33 6.61 5.95 -11.34
CA LEU A 33 6.46 5.71 -12.78
C LEU A 33 7.76 5.21 -13.42
N VAL A 34 8.89 5.87 -13.13
CA VAL A 34 10.20 5.47 -13.64
C VAL A 34 10.59 4.08 -13.16
N THR A 35 10.32 3.76 -11.88
CA THR A 35 10.60 2.42 -11.32
C THR A 35 9.78 1.35 -12.03
N ILE A 36 8.50 1.59 -12.30
CA ILE A 36 7.61 0.68 -13.04
C ILE A 36 8.12 0.47 -14.46
N LEU A 37 8.46 1.55 -15.18
CA LEU A 37 8.95 1.46 -16.55
C LEU A 37 10.29 0.72 -16.63
N LEU A 38 11.24 1.01 -15.74
CA LEU A 38 12.51 0.29 -15.69
C LEU A 38 12.30 -1.20 -15.36
N GLY A 39 11.43 -1.48 -14.37
CA GLY A 39 11.06 -2.85 -14.01
C GLY A 39 10.42 -3.61 -15.18
N SER A 40 9.51 -2.98 -15.92
CA SER A 40 8.85 -3.60 -17.07
C SER A 40 9.84 -3.92 -18.21
N LEU A 41 10.82 -3.05 -18.45
CA LEU A 41 11.88 -3.31 -19.44
C LEU A 41 12.77 -4.47 -19.01
N LEU A 42 13.13 -4.59 -17.73
CA LEU A 42 13.90 -5.72 -17.22
C LEU A 42 13.10 -7.03 -17.32
N LEU A 43 11.81 -7.01 -17.02
CA LEU A 43 10.94 -8.18 -17.11
C LEU A 43 10.64 -8.59 -18.56
N LEU A 44 10.74 -7.66 -19.53
CA LEU A 44 10.57 -7.95 -20.94
C LEU A 44 11.74 -8.78 -21.52
N LEU A 45 12.91 -8.77 -20.87
CA LEU A 45 14.08 -9.51 -21.36
C LEU A 45 13.80 -11.02 -21.39
N PRO A 46 14.24 -11.76 -22.44
CA PRO A 46 14.05 -13.21 -22.52
C PRO A 46 14.59 -13.99 -21.31
N ILE A 47 15.67 -13.50 -20.70
CA ILE A 47 16.26 -14.09 -19.50
C ILE A 47 15.33 -14.03 -18.27
N SER A 48 14.36 -13.11 -18.24
CA SER A 48 13.40 -12.96 -17.15
C SER A 48 12.27 -13.99 -17.20
N SER A 49 12.00 -14.57 -18.38
CA SER A 49 10.96 -15.57 -18.57
C SER A 49 11.50 -16.99 -18.33
N ALA A 50 10.66 -17.84 -17.71
CA ALA A 50 10.98 -19.25 -17.51
C ALA A 50 11.12 -20.04 -18.84
N THR A 51 10.44 -19.59 -19.90
CA THR A 51 10.48 -20.22 -21.24
C THR A 51 11.66 -19.76 -22.09
N GLY A 52 12.43 -18.77 -21.65
CA GLY A 52 13.50 -18.14 -22.43
C GLY A 52 13.04 -17.28 -23.61
N LYS A 53 11.71 -17.06 -23.73
CA LYS A 53 11.10 -16.15 -24.74
C LYS A 53 10.54 -14.94 -24.04
N SER A 54 10.61 -13.77 -24.67
CA SER A 54 10.02 -12.55 -24.14
C SER A 54 8.51 -12.74 -23.93
N VAL A 55 8.02 -12.32 -22.78
CA VAL A 55 6.58 -12.21 -22.51
C VAL A 55 5.99 -11.00 -23.21
N SER A 56 4.67 -10.91 -23.29
CA SER A 56 3.99 -9.72 -23.80
C SER A 56 4.38 -8.49 -22.97
N TYR A 57 4.62 -7.33 -23.64
CA TYR A 57 4.98 -6.10 -22.93
C TYR A 57 3.93 -5.68 -21.91
N ILE A 58 2.64 -5.90 -22.20
CA ILE A 58 1.56 -5.55 -21.28
C ILE A 58 1.60 -6.41 -20.01
N ASP A 59 1.98 -7.69 -20.09
CA ASP A 59 2.11 -8.56 -18.93
C ASP A 59 3.37 -8.24 -18.12
N ALA A 60 4.47 -7.86 -18.78
CA ALA A 60 5.66 -7.35 -18.12
C ALA A 60 5.38 -6.03 -17.40
N LEU A 61 4.64 -5.10 -18.03
CA LEU A 61 4.23 -3.84 -17.44
C LEU A 61 3.26 -4.05 -16.27
N PHE A 62 2.29 -4.96 -16.43
CA PHE A 62 1.35 -5.33 -15.36
C PHE A 62 2.09 -5.88 -14.15
N THR A 63 3.00 -6.84 -14.37
CA THR A 63 3.80 -7.46 -13.30
C THR A 63 4.73 -6.44 -12.62
N ALA A 64 5.37 -5.55 -13.38
CA ALA A 64 6.18 -4.47 -12.80
C ALA A 64 5.33 -3.49 -11.99
N THR A 65 4.12 -3.18 -12.45
CA THR A 65 3.19 -2.29 -11.74
C THR A 65 2.69 -2.92 -10.46
N THR A 66 2.20 -4.16 -10.51
CA THR A 66 1.67 -4.84 -9.33
C THR A 66 2.76 -5.06 -8.28
N ALA A 67 4.00 -5.36 -8.68
CA ALA A 67 5.14 -5.51 -7.79
C ALA A 67 5.55 -4.16 -7.15
N THR A 68 5.67 -3.10 -7.94
CA THR A 68 6.07 -1.77 -7.44
C THR A 68 4.97 -1.10 -6.63
N CYS A 69 3.71 -1.24 -7.04
CA CYS A 69 2.56 -0.74 -6.27
C CYS A 69 2.20 -1.64 -5.09
N VAL A 70 2.87 -2.79 -4.97
CA VAL A 70 2.66 -3.76 -3.89
C VAL A 70 1.17 -4.16 -3.83
N THR A 71 0.62 -4.53 -4.98
CA THR A 71 -0.81 -4.85 -5.10
C THR A 71 -1.05 -6.35 -4.97
N GLY A 72 -0.37 -7.19 -5.78
CA GLY A 72 -0.54 -8.64 -5.74
C GLY A 72 -1.47 -9.24 -6.79
N LEU A 73 -2.10 -8.43 -7.65
CA LEU A 73 -2.84 -8.95 -8.79
C LEU A 73 -1.88 -9.52 -9.83
N VAL A 74 -2.16 -10.71 -10.34
CA VAL A 74 -1.23 -11.47 -11.18
C VAL A 74 -1.91 -11.92 -12.46
N THR A 75 -1.36 -11.54 -13.61
CA THR A 75 -1.80 -12.02 -14.93
C THR A 75 -1.09 -13.32 -15.34
N LEU A 76 0.14 -13.52 -14.87
CA LEU A 76 0.97 -14.69 -15.10
C LEU A 76 1.50 -15.22 -13.76
N PRO A 77 1.29 -16.51 -13.40
CA PRO A 77 1.74 -17.07 -12.13
C PRO A 77 3.24 -16.89 -11.94
N THR A 78 3.64 -16.27 -10.82
CA THR A 78 5.05 -15.87 -10.62
C THR A 78 5.99 -17.08 -10.48
N ALA A 79 5.49 -18.18 -9.92
CA ALA A 79 6.26 -19.40 -9.71
C ALA A 79 6.67 -20.10 -11.02
N THR A 80 5.85 -20.02 -12.07
CA THR A 80 5.99 -20.81 -13.30
C THR A 80 6.33 -19.96 -14.53
N ALA A 81 5.89 -18.71 -14.59
CA ALA A 81 6.11 -17.84 -15.75
C ALA A 81 7.48 -17.12 -15.73
N TRP A 82 8.04 -16.86 -14.55
CA TRP A 82 9.26 -16.09 -14.39
C TRP A 82 10.46 -16.95 -13.97
N SER A 83 11.59 -16.72 -14.63
CA SER A 83 12.88 -17.34 -14.26
C SER A 83 13.36 -16.83 -12.89
N ALA A 84 14.42 -17.44 -12.35
CA ALA A 84 15.06 -16.96 -11.12
C ALA A 84 15.46 -15.47 -11.22
N PHE A 85 15.96 -15.02 -12.39
CA PHE A 85 16.27 -13.61 -12.63
C PHE A 85 15.01 -12.73 -12.61
N GLY A 86 13.93 -13.15 -13.29
CA GLY A 86 12.65 -12.44 -13.27
C GLY A 86 12.06 -12.33 -11.85
N GLN A 87 12.14 -13.41 -11.07
CA GLN A 87 11.69 -13.42 -9.68
C GLN A 87 12.52 -12.46 -8.79
N VAL A 88 13.85 -12.38 -9.00
CA VAL A 88 14.70 -11.39 -8.30
C VAL A 88 14.30 -9.96 -8.66
N VAL A 89 14.04 -9.68 -9.95
CA VAL A 89 13.56 -8.35 -10.37
C VAL A 89 12.23 -8.01 -9.69
N ILE A 90 11.27 -8.95 -9.68
CA ILE A 90 9.98 -8.76 -9.00
C ILE A 90 10.17 -8.50 -7.51
N LEU A 91 11.03 -9.27 -6.84
CA LEU A 91 11.33 -9.10 -5.41
C LEU A 91 11.92 -7.72 -5.10
N LEU A 92 12.85 -7.24 -5.93
CA LEU A 92 13.42 -5.88 -5.80
C LEU A 92 12.37 -4.80 -6.00
N LEU A 93 11.47 -4.95 -6.98
CA LEU A 93 10.36 -4.02 -7.19
C LEU A 93 9.40 -4.00 -5.99
N ILE A 94 9.08 -5.16 -5.41
CA ILE A 94 8.28 -5.27 -4.18
C ILE A 94 8.97 -4.53 -3.03
N GLN A 95 10.26 -4.74 -2.82
CA GLN A 95 11.02 -4.10 -1.74
C GLN A 95 11.06 -2.58 -1.91
N ILE A 96 11.33 -2.09 -3.13
CA ILE A 96 11.34 -0.67 -3.45
C ILE A 96 9.95 -0.06 -3.25
N GLY A 97 8.91 -0.72 -3.72
CA GLY A 97 7.53 -0.28 -3.61
C GLY A 97 7.00 -0.29 -2.17
N GLY A 98 7.28 -1.36 -1.41
CA GLY A 98 6.85 -1.52 -0.02
C GLY A 98 7.47 -0.52 0.94
N LEU A 99 8.79 -0.34 0.87
CA LEU A 99 9.49 0.66 1.66
C LEU A 99 9.24 2.10 1.18
N GLY A 100 8.80 2.25 -0.06
CA GLY A 100 8.71 3.52 -0.77
C GLY A 100 10.03 3.91 -1.44
N VAL A 101 9.93 4.33 -2.71
CA VAL A 101 11.09 4.66 -3.56
C VAL A 101 12.04 5.66 -2.88
N ILE A 102 11.48 6.69 -2.22
CA ILE A 102 12.26 7.74 -1.54
C ILE A 102 13.05 7.18 -0.36
N THR A 103 12.46 6.24 0.40
CA THR A 103 13.13 5.60 1.54
C THR A 103 14.33 4.78 1.08
N VAL A 104 14.17 4.01 0.01
CA VAL A 104 15.23 3.19 -0.58
C VAL A 104 16.35 4.07 -1.12
N MET A 105 16.02 5.12 -1.89
CA MET A 105 17.00 6.10 -2.40
C MET A 105 17.77 6.78 -1.26
N SER A 106 17.06 7.21 -0.22
CA SER A 106 17.67 7.84 0.94
C SER A 106 18.56 6.88 1.72
N GLY A 107 18.14 5.62 1.86
CA GLY A 107 18.94 4.56 2.46
C GLY A 107 20.23 4.32 1.70
N PHE A 108 20.17 4.29 0.37
CA PHE A 108 21.33 4.14 -0.49
C PHE A 108 22.29 5.33 -0.38
N MET A 109 21.79 6.57 -0.34
CA MET A 109 22.61 7.77 -0.09
C MET A 109 23.31 7.71 1.27
N ILE A 110 22.61 7.25 2.31
CA ILE A 110 23.19 7.08 3.66
C ILE A 110 24.29 6.01 3.64
N MET A 111 24.08 4.91 2.93
CA MET A 111 25.07 3.82 2.80
C MET A 111 26.34 4.30 2.08
N LEU A 112 26.18 5.15 1.05
CA LEU A 112 27.30 5.79 0.35
C LEU A 112 27.92 6.98 1.12
N GLN A 113 27.49 7.22 2.35
CA GLN A 113 27.96 8.33 3.22
C GLN A 113 27.80 9.73 2.60
N ARG A 114 26.87 9.89 1.63
CA ARG A 114 26.57 11.18 1.03
C ARG A 114 25.76 12.05 2.01
N LYS A 115 26.10 13.34 2.08
CA LYS A 115 25.31 14.31 2.85
C LYS A 115 23.98 14.55 2.17
N MET A 116 22.90 14.41 2.92
CA MET A 116 21.54 14.71 2.44
C MET A 116 21.36 16.22 2.35
N SER A 117 20.92 16.70 1.20
CA SER A 117 20.54 18.10 0.99
C SER A 117 19.26 18.45 1.77
N ILE A 118 18.95 19.74 1.87
CA ILE A 118 17.68 20.19 2.47
C ILE A 118 16.50 19.69 1.64
N GLY A 119 16.62 19.67 0.30
CA GLY A 119 15.58 19.12 -0.60
C GLY A 119 15.31 17.65 -0.35
N ASP A 120 16.34 16.81 -0.17
CA ASP A 120 16.18 15.39 0.14
C ASP A 120 15.45 15.18 1.48
N ARG A 121 15.74 16.02 2.48
CA ARG A 121 15.06 15.96 3.78
C ARG A 121 13.60 16.36 3.69
N LEU A 122 13.26 17.37 2.88
CA LEU A 122 11.87 17.75 2.59
C LEU A 122 11.12 16.60 1.90
N LEU A 123 11.71 15.98 0.88
CA LEU A 123 11.13 14.81 0.21
C LEU A 123 10.81 13.68 1.18
N ILE A 124 11.73 13.38 2.11
CA ILE A 124 11.51 12.33 3.12
C ILE A 124 10.43 12.76 4.10
N GLN A 125 10.44 14.01 4.55
CA GLN A 125 9.44 14.56 5.47
C GLN A 125 8.04 14.44 4.85
N ASP A 126 7.88 14.81 3.59
CA ASP A 126 6.61 14.73 2.87
C ASP A 126 6.19 13.28 2.61
N ALA A 127 7.12 12.40 2.19
CA ALA A 127 6.84 10.99 1.95
C ALA A 127 6.35 10.25 3.20
N PHE A 128 6.88 10.60 4.36
CA PHE A 128 6.48 10.00 5.64
C PHE A 128 5.47 10.87 6.42
N ASN A 129 5.04 12.01 5.88
CA ASN A 129 4.14 12.96 6.54
C ASN A 129 4.61 13.30 7.97
N LEU A 130 5.91 13.58 8.14
CA LEU A 130 6.51 13.89 9.43
C LEU A 130 6.42 15.39 9.72
N SER A 131 6.24 15.74 11.00
CA SER A 131 6.17 17.16 11.44
C SER A 131 7.52 17.84 11.57
N THR A 132 8.64 17.09 11.62
CA THR A 132 9.98 17.63 11.85
C THR A 132 11.03 16.99 10.95
N MET A 133 12.06 17.77 10.58
CA MET A 133 13.23 17.30 9.83
C MET A 133 14.30 16.69 10.71
N SER A 134 14.16 16.76 12.04
CA SER A 134 15.17 16.29 12.99
C SER A 134 15.18 14.77 13.08
N GLY A 135 16.36 14.17 13.04
CA GLY A 135 16.53 12.73 13.23
C GLY A 135 16.14 11.84 12.04
N LEU A 136 15.84 12.39 10.86
CA LEU A 136 15.40 11.64 9.67
C LEU A 136 16.37 10.52 9.27
N THR A 137 17.68 10.78 9.30
CA THR A 137 18.71 9.77 8.97
C THR A 137 18.65 8.57 9.93
N LYS A 138 18.47 8.84 11.24
CA LYS A 138 18.35 7.78 12.25
C LYS A 138 17.05 7.01 12.06
N PHE A 139 15.96 7.70 11.72
CA PHE A 139 14.66 7.12 11.41
C PHE A 139 14.76 6.15 10.24
N ILE A 140 15.32 6.58 9.09
CA ILE A 140 15.49 5.74 7.89
C ILE A 140 16.35 4.51 8.19
N LYS A 141 17.50 4.68 8.87
CA LYS A 141 18.34 3.53 9.28
C LYS A 141 17.56 2.54 10.14
N SER A 142 16.73 3.02 11.06
CA SER A 142 15.92 2.16 11.93
C SER A 142 14.80 1.45 11.16
N VAL A 143 14.18 2.12 10.17
CA VAL A 143 13.19 1.51 9.29
C VAL A 143 13.83 0.38 8.48
N LEU A 144 14.94 0.65 7.80
CA LEU A 144 15.63 -0.35 6.98
C LEU A 144 16.11 -1.55 7.82
N LEU A 145 16.80 -1.28 8.93
CA LEU A 145 17.29 -2.35 9.81
C LEU A 145 16.15 -3.17 10.41
N GLY A 146 15.09 -2.52 10.88
CA GLY A 146 13.91 -3.18 11.44
C GLY A 146 13.21 -4.07 10.41
N THR A 147 13.06 -3.58 9.18
CA THR A 147 12.50 -4.34 8.05
C THR A 147 13.31 -5.60 7.79
N PHE A 148 14.61 -5.49 7.55
CA PHE A 148 15.45 -6.66 7.29
C PHE A 148 15.48 -7.68 8.43
N ILE A 149 15.41 -7.23 9.70
CA ILE A 149 15.33 -8.14 10.84
C ILE A 149 13.99 -8.91 10.83
N VAL A 150 12.87 -8.21 10.62
CA VAL A 150 11.55 -8.83 10.62
C VAL A 150 11.38 -9.77 9.44
N GLU A 151 11.81 -9.36 8.25
CA GLU A 151 11.83 -10.20 7.04
C GLU A 151 12.73 -11.43 7.23
N GLY A 152 13.91 -11.27 7.83
CA GLY A 152 14.83 -12.38 8.14
C GLY A 152 14.21 -13.41 9.10
N VAL A 153 13.56 -12.93 10.18
CA VAL A 153 12.85 -13.82 11.11
C VAL A 153 11.70 -14.54 10.42
N GLY A 154 10.89 -13.80 9.62
CA GLY A 154 9.81 -14.41 8.84
C GLY A 154 10.31 -15.48 7.87
N ALA A 155 11.42 -15.22 7.17
CA ALA A 155 12.04 -16.19 6.27
C ALA A 155 12.47 -17.46 7.02
N LEU A 156 13.09 -17.33 8.20
CA LEU A 156 13.46 -18.47 9.04
C LEU A 156 12.24 -19.28 9.48
N MET A 157 11.14 -18.63 9.83
CA MET A 157 9.88 -19.32 10.16
C MET A 157 9.32 -20.08 8.96
N TYR A 158 9.29 -19.47 7.77
CA TYR A 158 8.86 -20.17 6.54
C TYR A 158 9.78 -21.33 6.15
N MET A 159 11.10 -21.23 6.38
CA MET A 159 12.04 -22.30 6.11
C MET A 159 11.72 -23.59 6.88
N THR A 160 11.09 -23.51 8.05
CA THR A 160 10.69 -24.70 8.82
C THR A 160 9.65 -25.57 8.09
N VAL A 161 8.91 -24.98 7.14
CA VAL A 161 7.89 -25.68 6.34
C VAL A 161 8.39 -25.91 4.91
N PHE A 162 8.89 -24.88 4.23
CA PHE A 162 9.23 -24.99 2.81
C PHE A 162 10.54 -25.71 2.52
N VAL A 163 11.53 -25.72 3.43
CA VAL A 163 12.78 -26.46 3.19
C VAL A 163 12.59 -27.97 3.25
N PRO A 164 11.86 -28.54 4.22
CA PRO A 164 11.53 -29.97 4.20
C PRO A 164 10.76 -30.41 2.95
N GLU A 165 9.90 -29.55 2.39
CA GLU A 165 9.05 -29.87 1.26
C GLU A 165 9.74 -29.68 -0.11
N PHE A 166 10.45 -28.56 -0.29
CA PHE A 166 11.05 -28.13 -1.57
C PHE A 166 12.59 -28.20 -1.61
N GLY A 167 13.24 -28.67 -0.53
CA GLY A 167 14.70 -28.70 -0.42
C GLY A 167 15.33 -27.31 -0.54
N ALA A 168 16.40 -27.18 -1.31
CA ALA A 168 17.12 -25.91 -1.49
C ALA A 168 16.24 -24.78 -2.09
N ARG A 169 15.26 -25.13 -2.95
CA ARG A 169 14.29 -24.15 -3.50
C ARG A 169 13.42 -23.56 -2.39
N GLY A 170 13.16 -24.32 -1.31
CA GLY A 170 12.39 -23.84 -0.16
C GLY A 170 13.02 -22.64 0.54
N ILE A 171 14.36 -22.49 0.48
CA ILE A 171 15.06 -21.31 1.02
C ILE A 171 14.64 -20.05 0.24
N TRP A 172 14.65 -20.13 -1.11
CA TRP A 172 14.24 -19.03 -1.96
C TRP A 172 12.78 -18.66 -1.76
N ILE A 173 11.89 -19.68 -1.75
CA ILE A 173 10.45 -19.49 -1.48
C ILE A 173 10.24 -18.77 -0.15
N SER A 174 10.97 -19.17 0.90
CA SER A 174 10.85 -18.57 2.24
C SER A 174 11.27 -17.10 2.27
N ILE A 175 12.39 -16.76 1.62
CA ILE A 175 12.88 -15.38 1.54
C ILE A 175 11.88 -14.52 0.74
N PHE A 176 11.45 -15.00 -0.42
CA PHE A 176 10.53 -14.27 -1.29
C PHE A 176 9.21 -14.00 -0.59
N ASN A 177 8.59 -15.03 0.01
CA ASN A 177 7.31 -14.88 0.69
C ASN A 177 7.40 -14.01 1.94
N SER A 178 8.52 -14.06 2.67
CA SER A 178 8.71 -13.19 3.82
C SER A 178 8.74 -11.70 3.44
N ILE A 179 9.51 -11.36 2.42
CA ILE A 179 9.59 -10.00 1.89
C ILE A 179 8.23 -9.57 1.33
N SER A 180 7.60 -10.42 0.52
CA SER A 180 6.29 -10.16 -0.06
C SER A 180 5.21 -9.94 1.01
N ALA A 181 5.19 -10.76 2.06
CA ALA A 181 4.24 -10.63 3.17
C ALA A 181 4.47 -9.36 3.99
N PHE A 182 5.73 -9.05 4.33
CA PHE A 182 6.06 -7.84 5.08
C PHE A 182 5.74 -6.57 4.29
N CYS A 183 6.06 -6.57 3.00
CA CYS A 183 5.73 -5.47 2.09
C CYS A 183 4.23 -5.38 1.76
N ASN A 184 3.41 -6.34 2.16
CA ASN A 184 1.99 -6.44 1.80
C ASN A 184 1.78 -6.57 0.28
N ALA A 185 2.60 -7.38 -0.41
CA ALA A 185 2.59 -7.47 -1.86
C ALA A 185 1.70 -8.60 -2.41
N GLY A 186 1.46 -9.66 -1.63
CA GLY A 186 0.60 -10.78 -2.04
C GLY A 186 1.08 -11.59 -3.23
N ILE A 187 2.32 -11.40 -3.66
CA ILE A 187 2.94 -12.16 -4.72
C ILE A 187 3.75 -13.30 -4.08
N ASP A 188 3.56 -14.53 -4.55
CA ASP A 188 4.29 -15.68 -4.09
C ASP A 188 4.95 -16.45 -5.24
N VAL A 189 5.86 -17.35 -4.89
CA VAL A 189 6.57 -18.23 -5.83
C VAL A 189 6.38 -19.73 -5.49
N ILE A 190 5.28 -20.05 -4.79
CA ILE A 190 4.94 -21.41 -4.37
C ILE A 190 4.27 -22.15 -5.52
N GLY A 191 3.23 -21.56 -6.12
CA GLY A 191 2.44 -22.21 -7.16
C GLY A 191 1.42 -21.28 -7.79
N GLU A 192 0.33 -21.84 -8.33
CA GLU A 192 -0.73 -21.08 -9.02
C GLU A 192 -1.86 -20.65 -8.08
N SER A 193 -2.02 -21.33 -6.94
CA SER A 193 -3.14 -21.15 -6.00
C SER A 193 -2.75 -20.42 -4.70
N SER A 194 -1.68 -19.64 -4.72
CA SER A 194 -1.18 -18.90 -3.55
C SER A 194 -0.97 -19.85 -2.34
N LEU A 195 -1.46 -19.49 -1.16
CA LEU A 195 -1.34 -20.28 0.07
C LEU A 195 -2.51 -21.27 0.29
N CYS A 196 -3.38 -21.51 -0.71
CA CYS A 196 -4.55 -22.40 -0.53
C CYS A 196 -4.17 -23.81 -0.11
N ASN A 197 -3.04 -24.35 -0.61
CA ASN A 197 -2.54 -25.67 -0.22
C ASN A 197 -2.06 -25.73 1.25
N TYR A 198 -1.86 -24.59 1.89
CA TYR A 198 -1.40 -24.45 3.28
C TYR A 198 -2.46 -23.83 4.18
N ALA A 199 -3.73 -23.86 3.78
CA ALA A 199 -4.84 -23.23 4.51
C ALA A 199 -4.92 -23.65 5.98
N THR A 200 -4.59 -24.91 6.29
CA THR A 200 -4.62 -25.48 7.64
C THR A 200 -3.25 -25.45 8.35
N ASN A 201 -2.19 -24.97 7.68
CA ASN A 201 -0.86 -24.91 8.29
C ASN A 201 -0.72 -23.68 9.20
N PRO A 202 -0.62 -23.87 10.56
CA PRO A 202 -0.60 -22.73 11.48
C PRO A 202 0.68 -21.90 11.34
N ILE A 203 1.84 -22.52 11.07
CA ILE A 203 3.10 -21.79 10.97
C ILE A 203 3.04 -20.79 9.81
N ILE A 204 2.57 -21.24 8.63
CA ILE A 204 2.46 -20.37 7.46
C ILE A 204 1.46 -19.25 7.72
N ASN A 205 0.25 -19.59 8.19
CA ASN A 205 -0.82 -18.61 8.39
C ASN A 205 -0.45 -17.56 9.45
N PHE A 206 0.11 -17.94 10.59
CA PHE A 206 0.51 -17.01 11.64
C PHE A 206 1.73 -16.19 11.21
N THR A 207 2.73 -16.79 10.57
CA THR A 207 3.91 -16.06 10.06
C THR A 207 3.50 -14.99 9.06
N THR A 208 2.68 -15.36 8.06
CA THR A 208 2.17 -14.41 7.06
C THR A 208 1.37 -13.30 7.73
N SER A 209 0.43 -13.66 8.62
CA SER A 209 -0.40 -12.67 9.32
C SER A 209 0.42 -11.69 10.16
N ILE A 210 1.43 -12.17 10.88
CA ILE A 210 2.29 -11.31 11.70
C ILE A 210 3.12 -10.37 10.82
N LEU A 211 3.71 -10.86 9.73
CA LEU A 211 4.48 -10.05 8.78
C LEU A 211 3.62 -8.95 8.17
N VAL A 212 2.41 -9.30 7.69
CA VAL A 212 1.42 -8.37 7.13
C VAL A 212 1.03 -7.29 8.14
N ILE A 213 0.72 -7.68 9.38
CA ILE A 213 0.35 -6.72 10.44
C ILE A 213 1.52 -5.79 10.76
N LEU A 214 2.73 -6.34 10.91
CA LEU A 214 3.91 -5.54 11.21
C LEU A 214 4.25 -4.56 10.08
N GLY A 215 4.18 -4.96 8.83
CA GLY A 215 4.36 -4.07 7.68
C GLY A 215 3.28 -2.99 7.60
N GLY A 216 2.01 -3.39 7.79
CA GLY A 216 0.84 -2.51 7.62
C GLY A 216 0.56 -1.55 8.77
N ILE A 217 1.11 -1.78 9.99
CA ILE A 217 0.80 -0.94 11.17
C ILE A 217 1.48 0.43 11.13
N GLY A 218 2.53 0.59 10.31
CA GLY A 218 3.28 1.82 10.13
C GLY A 218 4.54 1.96 11.00
N TYR A 219 5.60 2.45 10.39
CA TYR A 219 6.92 2.60 11.06
C TYR A 219 6.91 3.62 12.20
N ILE A 220 6.03 4.62 12.15
CA ILE A 220 5.86 5.60 13.23
C ILE A 220 5.35 4.90 14.50
N VAL A 221 4.45 3.93 14.36
CA VAL A 221 3.91 3.16 15.48
C VAL A 221 5.01 2.29 16.11
N TRP A 222 5.85 1.63 15.28
CA TRP A 222 7.00 0.87 15.78
C TRP A 222 7.92 1.74 16.62
N TRP A 223 8.27 2.91 16.09
CA TRP A 223 9.15 3.85 16.78
C TRP A 223 8.57 4.33 18.09
N ASP A 224 7.28 4.62 18.13
CA ASP A 224 6.57 5.08 19.32
C ASP A 224 6.52 3.99 20.39
N VAL A 225 6.19 2.75 20.01
CA VAL A 225 6.17 1.60 20.92
C VAL A 225 7.57 1.32 21.49
N ILE A 226 8.61 1.27 20.64
CA ILE A 226 10.00 1.06 21.09
C ILE A 226 10.44 2.18 22.01
N ARG A 227 10.09 3.43 21.73
CA ARG A 227 10.39 4.59 22.56
C ARG A 227 9.76 4.46 23.96
N VAL A 228 8.48 4.07 24.02
CA VAL A 228 7.76 3.93 25.29
C VAL A 228 8.35 2.79 26.11
N ILE A 229 8.61 1.63 25.52
CA ILE A 229 9.24 0.48 26.19
C ILE A 229 10.60 0.86 26.78
N LYS A 230 11.47 1.54 25.98
CA LYS A 230 12.80 1.95 26.42
C LYS A 230 12.79 2.99 27.56
N ARG A 231 11.78 3.87 27.58
CA ARG A 231 11.72 5.01 28.50
C ARG A 231 11.07 4.69 29.84
N HIS A 232 10.10 3.80 29.85
CA HIS A 232 9.29 3.54 31.05
C HIS A 232 9.53 2.15 31.65
N GLY A 233 10.24 1.23 30.96
CA GLY A 233 10.50 -0.15 31.44
C GLY A 233 9.23 -0.98 31.65
N ASP A 234 8.07 -0.41 31.40
CA ASP A 234 6.76 -1.04 31.61
C ASP A 234 6.38 -1.89 30.38
N HIS A 235 6.34 -3.20 30.57
CA HIS A 235 5.83 -4.15 29.57
C HIS A 235 4.30 -4.38 29.69
N ASN A 236 3.60 -3.57 30.49
CA ASN A 236 2.19 -3.75 30.84
C ASN A 236 1.27 -2.83 30.04
N ILE A 237 -0.07 -3.06 30.16
CA ILE A 237 -1.15 -2.23 29.58
C ILE A 237 -0.98 -0.73 29.89
N LYS A 238 -0.27 -0.38 30.98
CA LYS A 238 0.07 1.01 31.33
C LYS A 238 0.92 1.68 30.23
N ALA A 239 1.75 0.93 29.49
CA ALA A 239 2.53 1.44 28.35
C ALA A 239 1.64 2.05 27.26
N PHE A 240 0.43 1.48 27.03
CA PHE A 240 -0.52 2.02 26.05
C PHE A 240 -0.93 3.47 26.35
N ARG A 241 -1.01 3.85 27.63
CA ARG A 241 -1.36 5.24 28.01
C ARG A 241 -0.32 6.27 27.57
N HIS A 242 0.95 5.86 27.44
CA HIS A 242 2.06 6.72 27.07
C HIS A 242 2.30 6.86 25.57
N LEU A 243 1.58 6.06 24.75
CA LEU A 243 1.63 6.17 23.29
C LEU A 243 1.01 7.47 22.80
N THR A 244 1.46 7.91 21.61
CA THR A 244 0.84 9.02 20.90
C THR A 244 -0.60 8.69 20.49
N LEU A 245 -1.42 9.72 20.23
CA LEU A 245 -2.79 9.54 19.74
C LEU A 245 -2.82 8.71 18.46
N HIS A 246 -1.90 8.99 17.51
CA HIS A 246 -1.75 8.25 16.25
C HIS A 246 -1.56 6.74 16.50
N SER A 247 -0.60 6.37 17.34
CA SER A 247 -0.31 4.97 17.66
C SER A 247 -1.47 4.26 18.34
N LYS A 248 -2.17 4.96 19.27
CA LYS A 248 -3.36 4.42 19.93
C LYS A 248 -4.46 4.10 18.93
N ILE A 249 -4.76 5.02 18.02
CA ILE A 249 -5.78 4.83 16.98
C ILE A 249 -5.36 3.70 16.05
N ALA A 250 -4.13 3.70 15.56
CA ALA A 250 -3.62 2.69 14.64
C ALA A 250 -3.71 1.27 15.22
N ILE A 251 -3.25 1.07 16.45
CA ILE A 251 -3.28 -0.24 17.13
C ILE A 251 -4.73 -0.67 17.40
N SER A 252 -5.55 0.19 18.01
CA SER A 252 -6.94 -0.15 18.35
C SER A 252 -7.77 -0.46 17.11
N ALA A 253 -7.68 0.36 16.06
CA ALA A 253 -8.39 0.12 14.81
C ALA A 253 -7.93 -1.17 14.13
N THR A 254 -6.62 -1.45 14.13
CA THR A 254 -6.07 -2.70 13.58
C THR A 254 -6.66 -3.92 14.29
N LEU A 255 -6.67 -3.94 15.62
CA LEU A 255 -7.22 -5.06 16.38
C LEU A 255 -8.73 -5.23 16.17
N ILE A 256 -9.50 -4.13 16.18
CA ILE A 256 -10.95 -4.16 15.94
C ILE A 256 -11.25 -4.73 14.56
N LEU A 257 -10.53 -4.30 13.52
CA LEU A 257 -10.74 -4.76 12.15
C LEU A 257 -10.35 -6.24 11.98
N ILE A 258 -9.25 -6.69 12.59
CA ILE A 258 -8.81 -8.09 12.50
C ILE A 258 -9.83 -9.01 13.17
N PHE A 259 -10.16 -8.77 14.44
CA PHE A 259 -11.04 -9.66 15.18
C PHE A 259 -12.50 -9.52 14.72
N GLY A 260 -12.97 -8.30 14.44
CA GLY A 260 -14.31 -8.05 13.93
C GLY A 260 -14.49 -8.62 12.53
N GLY A 261 -13.51 -8.42 11.63
CA GLY A 261 -13.50 -9.00 10.30
C GLY A 261 -13.47 -10.53 10.34
N ALA A 262 -12.62 -11.12 11.19
CA ALA A 262 -12.56 -12.57 11.35
C ALA A 262 -13.88 -13.15 11.87
N ALA A 263 -14.53 -12.50 12.81
CA ALA A 263 -15.84 -12.94 13.33
C ALA A 263 -16.91 -12.91 12.24
N ILE A 264 -16.96 -11.84 11.41
CA ILE A 264 -17.91 -11.73 10.31
C ILE A 264 -17.64 -12.80 9.26
N ILE A 265 -16.38 -12.97 8.82
CA ILE A 265 -15.99 -13.96 7.81
C ILE A 265 -16.32 -15.38 8.32
N LEU A 266 -15.97 -15.70 9.57
CA LEU A 266 -16.28 -16.99 10.18
C LEU A 266 -17.79 -17.25 10.18
N ALA A 267 -18.60 -16.27 10.56
CA ALA A 267 -20.07 -16.42 10.59
C ALA A 267 -20.63 -16.64 9.17
N CYS A 268 -20.12 -15.92 8.17
CA CYS A 268 -20.59 -16.04 6.79
C CYS A 268 -20.16 -17.34 6.10
N GLU A 269 -18.95 -17.84 6.39
CA GLU A 269 -18.35 -19.00 5.73
C GLU A 269 -18.56 -20.31 6.50
N TYR A 270 -19.03 -20.29 7.74
CA TYR A 270 -19.06 -21.44 8.65
C TYR A 270 -19.66 -22.71 8.03
N ASN A 271 -20.71 -22.55 7.22
CA ASN A 271 -21.47 -23.63 6.56
C ASN A 271 -21.18 -23.72 5.06
N ASN A 272 -20.21 -22.96 4.51
CA ASN A 272 -19.91 -22.97 3.09
C ASN A 272 -19.09 -24.23 2.71
N PRO A 273 -19.65 -25.16 1.93
CA PRO A 273 -18.98 -26.42 1.55
C PRO A 273 -17.82 -26.20 0.60
N LEU A 274 -17.75 -25.05 -0.08
CA LEU A 274 -16.68 -24.73 -1.04
C LEU A 274 -15.44 -24.13 -0.37
N THR A 275 -15.55 -23.80 0.93
CA THR A 275 -14.46 -23.15 1.66
C THR A 275 -14.10 -23.89 2.96
N ILE A 276 -14.80 -23.63 4.07
CA ILE A 276 -14.34 -24.08 5.40
C ILE A 276 -15.26 -25.08 6.13
N LYS A 277 -16.42 -25.45 5.56
CA LYS A 277 -17.44 -26.25 6.26
C LYS A 277 -16.89 -27.54 6.88
N ASP A 278 -16.12 -28.31 6.11
CA ASP A 278 -15.65 -29.64 6.50
C ASP A 278 -14.31 -29.62 7.26
N MET A 279 -13.81 -28.42 7.61
CA MET A 279 -12.58 -28.24 8.36
C MET A 279 -12.81 -28.31 9.87
N ALA A 280 -11.74 -28.62 10.63
CA ALA A 280 -11.77 -28.59 12.09
C ALA A 280 -12.04 -27.16 12.62
N PHE A 281 -12.64 -27.03 13.79
CA PHE A 281 -13.03 -25.71 14.34
C PHE A 281 -11.83 -24.75 14.48
N PHE A 282 -10.67 -25.24 14.88
CA PHE A 282 -9.45 -24.45 14.96
C PHE A 282 -9.01 -23.92 13.60
N ASP A 283 -9.07 -24.75 12.56
CA ASP A 283 -8.72 -24.37 11.19
C ASP A 283 -9.68 -23.30 10.64
N LYS A 284 -10.97 -23.43 10.94
CA LYS A 284 -11.97 -22.39 10.59
C LYS A 284 -11.62 -21.04 11.18
N ILE A 285 -11.25 -20.99 12.47
CA ILE A 285 -10.84 -19.75 13.15
C ILE A 285 -9.56 -19.19 12.51
N GLN A 286 -8.57 -20.06 12.29
CA GLN A 286 -7.30 -19.68 11.70
C GLN A 286 -7.47 -19.08 10.30
N ILE A 287 -8.28 -19.72 9.44
CA ILE A 287 -8.56 -19.23 8.09
C ILE A 287 -9.34 -17.92 8.12
N ALA A 288 -10.34 -17.80 8.99
CA ALA A 288 -11.11 -16.56 9.12
C ALA A 288 -10.23 -15.39 9.61
N LEU A 289 -9.32 -15.64 10.55
CA LEU A 289 -8.33 -14.64 10.98
C LEU A 289 -7.38 -14.27 9.83
N PHE A 290 -6.88 -15.27 9.10
CA PHE A 290 -6.01 -15.05 7.95
C PHE A 290 -6.72 -14.21 6.88
N GLN A 291 -7.96 -14.57 6.51
CA GLN A 291 -8.76 -13.84 5.52
C GLN A 291 -9.01 -12.39 5.96
N SER A 292 -9.30 -12.16 7.24
CA SER A 292 -9.44 -10.80 7.76
C SER A 292 -8.14 -9.98 7.72
N VAL A 293 -7.00 -10.63 7.91
CA VAL A 293 -5.70 -9.96 7.81
C VAL A 293 -5.34 -9.68 6.36
N THR A 294 -5.52 -10.67 5.46
CA THR A 294 -5.10 -10.55 4.06
C THR A 294 -5.92 -9.52 3.28
N THR A 295 -7.23 -9.37 3.58
CA THR A 295 -8.06 -8.31 2.99
C THR A 295 -7.56 -6.90 3.30
N ARG A 296 -6.76 -6.73 4.34
CA ARG A 296 -6.14 -5.43 4.68
C ARG A 296 -4.84 -5.18 3.90
N THR A 297 -4.95 -5.32 2.58
CA THR A 297 -3.93 -5.06 1.56
C THR A 297 -2.70 -5.98 1.61
N ALA A 298 -2.91 -7.28 1.84
CA ALA A 298 -1.83 -8.26 1.81
C ALA A 298 -1.83 -9.18 0.59
N GLY A 299 -3.02 -9.57 0.08
CA GLY A 299 -3.19 -10.25 -1.20
C GLY A 299 -2.96 -11.75 -1.22
N PHE A 300 -2.49 -12.37 -0.14
CA PHE A 300 -2.37 -13.83 -0.07
C PHE A 300 -3.72 -14.50 0.13
N ALA A 301 -4.00 -15.56 -0.62
CA ALA A 301 -5.23 -16.33 -0.50
C ALA A 301 -4.96 -17.67 0.17
N SER A 302 -5.63 -17.96 1.30
CA SER A 302 -5.67 -19.29 1.92
C SER A 302 -6.91 -20.10 1.53
N ILE A 303 -7.91 -19.44 0.94
CA ILE A 303 -9.11 -20.03 0.34
C ILE A 303 -9.38 -19.36 -1.01
N PRO A 304 -9.97 -20.10 -1.99
CA PRO A 304 -10.32 -19.52 -3.28
C PRO A 304 -11.36 -18.40 -3.10
N GLN A 305 -11.05 -17.19 -3.59
CA GLN A 305 -11.89 -16.01 -3.37
C GLN A 305 -13.19 -16.06 -4.18
N GLU A 306 -13.21 -16.74 -5.30
CA GLU A 306 -14.38 -16.99 -6.14
C GLU A 306 -15.44 -17.87 -5.43
N ASN A 307 -15.01 -18.69 -4.47
CA ASN A 307 -15.87 -19.61 -3.73
C ASN A 307 -16.47 -18.99 -2.45
N LEU A 308 -16.14 -17.73 -2.13
CA LEU A 308 -16.72 -17.03 -1.00
C LEU A 308 -18.22 -16.82 -1.20
N THR A 309 -18.99 -16.93 -0.11
CA THR A 309 -20.40 -16.52 -0.09
C THR A 309 -20.56 -15.05 -0.47
N GLY A 310 -21.72 -14.66 -0.99
CA GLY A 310 -21.98 -13.25 -1.31
C GLY A 310 -21.78 -12.31 -0.12
N ALA A 311 -22.18 -12.74 1.09
CA ALA A 311 -22.00 -11.97 2.32
C ALA A 311 -20.52 -11.81 2.69
N ALA A 312 -19.73 -12.89 2.60
CA ALA A 312 -18.28 -12.82 2.86
C ALA A 312 -17.53 -12.01 1.80
N SER A 313 -17.99 -12.06 0.54
CA SER A 313 -17.43 -11.21 -0.53
C SER A 313 -17.65 -9.73 -0.24
N VAL A 314 -18.87 -9.33 0.17
CA VAL A 314 -19.16 -7.94 0.55
C VAL A 314 -18.38 -7.52 1.81
N ALA A 315 -18.29 -8.38 2.82
CA ALA A 315 -17.47 -8.12 4.00
C ALA A 315 -15.98 -7.93 3.63
N SER A 316 -15.46 -8.77 2.75
CA SER A 316 -14.09 -8.64 2.22
C SER A 316 -13.89 -7.33 1.48
N LEU A 317 -14.85 -6.89 0.64
CA LEU A 317 -14.81 -5.59 -0.05
C LEU A 317 -14.70 -4.42 0.94
N ILE A 318 -15.50 -4.42 2.01
CA ILE A 318 -15.45 -3.38 3.05
C ILE A 318 -14.08 -3.37 3.74
N LEU A 319 -13.55 -4.55 4.09
CA LEU A 319 -12.24 -4.67 4.73
C LEU A 319 -11.09 -4.26 3.80
N MET A 320 -11.19 -4.54 2.49
CA MET A 320 -10.21 -4.13 1.48
C MET A 320 -10.12 -2.61 1.33
N VAL A 321 -11.26 -1.91 1.35
CA VAL A 321 -11.28 -0.45 1.31
C VAL A 321 -10.56 0.16 2.51
N ILE A 322 -10.66 -0.47 3.71
CA ILE A 322 -9.99 -0.03 4.93
C ILE A 322 -8.63 -0.72 5.04
N GLY A 323 -7.62 -0.13 4.44
CA GLY A 323 -6.25 -0.68 4.41
C GLY A 323 -5.51 -0.61 5.73
N GLY A 324 -4.19 -0.44 5.67
CA GLY A 324 -3.34 -0.33 6.86
C GLY A 324 -3.27 1.07 7.46
N SER A 325 -2.33 1.26 8.38
CA SER A 325 -2.09 2.55 9.03
C SER A 325 -1.16 3.44 8.19
N PRO A 326 -1.16 4.75 8.41
CA PRO A 326 -0.24 5.65 7.71
C PRO A 326 1.23 5.28 7.90
N VAL A 327 2.05 5.55 6.88
CA VAL A 327 3.51 5.31 6.93
C VAL A 327 3.87 3.83 7.10
N GLY A 328 3.02 2.94 6.61
CA GLY A 328 3.27 1.50 6.49
C GLY A 328 3.34 1.07 5.02
N THR A 329 3.55 -0.23 4.81
CA THR A 329 3.62 -0.85 3.48
C THR A 329 2.26 -0.98 2.80
N ALA A 330 1.20 -1.13 3.59
CA ALA A 330 -0.19 -1.33 3.17
C ALA A 330 -0.78 -0.13 2.41
N GLY A 331 -1.65 -0.40 1.45
CA GLY A 331 -2.40 0.61 0.67
C GLY A 331 -3.76 0.98 1.26
N GLY A 332 -4.75 1.24 0.42
CA GLY A 332 -6.12 1.57 0.81
C GLY A 332 -6.29 2.86 1.61
N ILE A 333 -7.54 3.13 2.03
CA ILE A 333 -7.83 4.24 2.95
C ILE A 333 -7.25 3.89 4.32
N LYS A 334 -6.42 4.77 4.86
CA LYS A 334 -5.70 4.50 6.10
C LYS A 334 -6.65 4.39 7.30
N THR A 335 -6.38 3.44 8.21
CA THR A 335 -7.18 3.23 9.41
C THR A 335 -7.44 4.50 10.22
N VAL A 336 -6.41 5.34 10.38
CA VAL A 336 -6.52 6.62 11.07
C VAL A 336 -7.51 7.57 10.37
N THR A 337 -7.52 7.60 9.04
CA THR A 337 -8.45 8.41 8.23
C THR A 337 -9.90 8.01 8.50
N ILE A 338 -10.20 6.71 8.49
CA ILE A 338 -11.56 6.20 8.76
C ILE A 338 -11.99 6.53 10.18
N VAL A 339 -11.11 6.31 11.17
CA VAL A 339 -11.44 6.61 12.57
C VAL A 339 -11.69 8.11 12.80
N VAL A 340 -10.92 8.98 12.15
CA VAL A 340 -11.12 10.44 12.20
C VAL A 340 -12.50 10.81 11.63
N LEU A 341 -12.88 10.27 10.47
CA LEU A 341 -14.19 10.54 9.85
C LEU A 341 -15.33 10.02 10.68
N LEU A 342 -15.26 8.77 11.17
CA LEU A 342 -16.29 8.20 12.03
C LEU A 342 -16.45 9.02 13.34
N SER A 343 -15.32 9.42 13.96
CA SER A 343 -15.37 10.27 15.14
C SER A 343 -16.02 11.63 14.87
N SER A 344 -15.74 12.23 13.72
CA SER A 344 -16.35 13.49 13.29
C SER A 344 -17.86 13.33 13.07
N ALA A 345 -18.27 12.28 12.35
CA ALA A 345 -19.68 11.99 12.12
C ALA A 345 -20.43 11.76 13.44
N PHE A 346 -19.89 10.95 14.36
CA PHE A 346 -20.50 10.75 15.69
C PHE A 346 -20.53 12.01 16.55
N ALA A 347 -19.54 12.91 16.44
CA ALA A 347 -19.56 14.17 17.14
C ALA A 347 -20.70 15.08 16.62
N THR A 348 -20.89 15.15 15.31
CA THR A 348 -21.98 15.89 14.66
C THR A 348 -23.34 15.34 15.06
N ILE A 349 -23.56 14.00 14.99
CA ILE A 349 -24.81 13.35 15.41
C ILE A 349 -25.14 13.65 16.89
N LYS A 350 -24.11 13.76 17.72
CA LYS A 350 -24.26 14.05 19.16
C LYS A 350 -24.25 15.56 19.48
N ASN A 351 -24.33 16.43 18.49
CA ASN A 351 -24.26 17.88 18.62
C ASN A 351 -23.06 18.36 19.46
N LYS A 352 -21.90 17.73 19.31
CA LYS A 352 -20.66 18.13 19.96
C LYS A 352 -19.88 19.10 19.09
N ASN A 353 -19.42 20.20 19.62
CA ASN A 353 -18.63 21.20 18.91
C ASN A 353 -17.24 20.68 18.48
N GLN A 354 -16.76 19.58 19.05
CA GLN A 354 -15.42 19.06 18.78
C GLN A 354 -15.41 17.54 18.72
N SER A 355 -14.68 16.99 17.74
CA SER A 355 -14.37 15.57 17.66
C SER A 355 -13.24 15.22 18.62
N THR A 356 -13.49 14.28 19.53
CA THR A 356 -12.49 13.85 20.52
C THR A 356 -12.27 12.33 20.47
N ILE A 357 -11.00 11.90 20.44
CA ILE A 357 -10.59 10.50 20.54
C ILE A 357 -9.55 10.39 21.66
N PHE A 358 -9.69 9.43 22.56
CA PHE A 358 -8.79 9.24 23.72
C PHE A 358 -8.52 10.55 24.49
N HIS A 359 -9.58 11.33 24.73
CA HIS A 359 -9.53 12.64 25.43
C HIS A 359 -8.66 13.70 24.73
N ARG A 360 -8.46 13.59 23.40
CA ARG A 360 -7.76 14.59 22.59
C ARG A 360 -8.63 15.07 21.45
N VAL A 361 -8.62 16.37 21.22
CA VAL A 361 -9.38 17.02 20.15
C VAL A 361 -8.65 16.81 18.80
N ILE A 362 -9.40 16.49 17.75
CA ILE A 362 -8.92 16.38 16.40
C ILE A 362 -9.08 17.73 15.71
N SER A 363 -8.04 18.18 15.01
CA SER A 363 -8.09 19.46 14.28
C SER A 363 -9.05 19.38 13.08
N VAL A 364 -9.75 20.46 12.79
CA VAL A 364 -10.66 20.60 11.64
C VAL A 364 -9.90 20.35 10.33
N ASP A 365 -8.64 20.80 10.24
CA ASP A 365 -7.78 20.58 9.08
C ASP A 365 -7.55 19.08 8.82
N SER A 366 -7.33 18.28 9.87
CA SER A 366 -7.21 16.83 9.75
C SER A 366 -8.50 16.17 9.24
N ILE A 367 -9.66 16.67 9.66
CA ILE A 367 -10.97 16.18 9.18
C ILE A 367 -11.15 16.52 7.70
N ARG A 368 -10.86 17.76 7.28
CA ARG A 368 -10.94 18.18 5.87
C ARG A 368 -10.04 17.33 4.98
N LYS A 369 -8.79 17.10 5.40
CA LYS A 369 -7.86 16.20 4.68
C LYS A 369 -8.39 14.78 4.59
N ALA A 370 -8.97 14.24 5.67
CA ALA A 370 -9.55 12.92 5.69
C ALA A 370 -10.72 12.78 4.70
N VAL A 371 -11.62 13.77 4.64
CA VAL A 371 -12.72 13.83 3.65
C VAL A 371 -12.16 13.83 2.23
N ALA A 372 -11.18 14.69 1.94
CA ALA A 372 -10.57 14.81 0.62
C ALA A 372 -9.94 13.46 0.17
N VAL A 373 -9.21 12.76 1.06
CA VAL A 373 -8.65 11.43 0.77
C VAL A 373 -9.73 10.44 0.37
N VAL A 374 -10.81 10.34 1.15
CA VAL A 374 -11.87 9.36 0.90
C VAL A 374 -12.63 9.68 -0.38
N MET A 375 -12.95 10.94 -0.62
CA MET A 375 -13.64 11.36 -1.84
C MET A 375 -12.82 11.05 -3.10
N MET A 376 -11.53 11.37 -3.10
CA MET A 376 -10.65 11.06 -4.23
C MET A 376 -10.48 9.55 -4.42
N PHE A 377 -10.39 8.78 -3.33
CA PHE A 377 -10.35 7.32 -3.41
C PHE A 377 -11.61 6.74 -4.05
N LEU A 378 -12.80 7.22 -3.65
CA LEU A 378 -14.08 6.82 -4.23
C LEU A 378 -14.16 7.18 -5.72
N VAL A 379 -13.69 8.36 -6.13
CA VAL A 379 -13.66 8.74 -7.55
C VAL A 379 -12.80 7.77 -8.35
N VAL A 380 -11.59 7.46 -7.92
CA VAL A 380 -10.70 6.51 -8.61
C VAL A 380 -11.34 5.12 -8.66
N MET A 381 -11.88 4.64 -7.54
CA MET A 381 -12.52 3.32 -7.44
C MET A 381 -13.73 3.20 -8.38
N LEU A 382 -14.67 4.15 -8.32
CA LEU A 382 -15.87 4.13 -9.16
C LEU A 382 -15.53 4.29 -10.65
N SER A 383 -14.56 5.12 -10.98
CA SER A 383 -14.05 5.24 -12.37
C SER A 383 -13.46 3.93 -12.85
N SER A 384 -12.70 3.21 -12.00
CA SER A 384 -12.15 1.90 -12.33
C SER A 384 -13.25 0.86 -12.55
N VAL A 385 -14.26 0.80 -11.68
CA VAL A 385 -15.42 -0.11 -11.84
C VAL A 385 -16.14 0.15 -13.16
N LEU A 386 -16.43 1.43 -13.46
CA LEU A 386 -17.12 1.80 -14.68
C LEU A 386 -16.32 1.43 -15.93
N LEU A 387 -15.04 1.81 -15.98
CA LEU A 387 -14.17 1.52 -17.12
C LEU A 387 -13.97 0.01 -17.32
N LEU A 388 -13.80 -0.74 -16.23
CA LEU A 388 -13.61 -2.19 -16.31
C LEU A 388 -14.90 -2.89 -16.76
N ALA A 389 -16.08 -2.46 -16.30
CA ALA A 389 -17.37 -2.98 -16.74
C ALA A 389 -17.67 -2.70 -18.22
N LEU A 390 -17.11 -1.61 -18.79
CA LEU A 390 -17.26 -1.31 -20.22
C LEU A 390 -16.40 -2.19 -21.13
N VAL A 391 -15.32 -2.78 -20.61
CA VAL A 391 -14.33 -3.53 -21.41
C VAL A 391 -14.34 -5.05 -21.12
N THR A 392 -15.14 -5.52 -20.16
CA THR A 392 -15.24 -6.94 -19.79
C THR A 392 -16.72 -7.35 -19.64
N ASP A 393 -17.04 -8.59 -20.03
CA ASP A 393 -18.38 -9.19 -19.85
C ASP A 393 -18.46 -10.00 -18.53
N ALA A 394 -17.57 -9.75 -17.58
CA ALA A 394 -17.53 -10.48 -16.31
C ALA A 394 -18.71 -10.09 -15.39
N PRO A 395 -19.08 -10.97 -14.44
CA PRO A 395 -20.08 -10.65 -13.41
C PRO A 395 -19.70 -9.39 -12.65
N ILE A 396 -20.67 -8.51 -12.39
CA ILE A 396 -20.44 -7.20 -11.78
C ILE A 396 -19.73 -7.31 -10.41
N ILE A 397 -19.98 -8.38 -9.65
CA ILE A 397 -19.32 -8.60 -8.36
C ILE A 397 -17.81 -8.82 -8.54
N ASP A 398 -17.39 -9.51 -9.60
CA ASP A 398 -15.99 -9.77 -9.88
C ASP A 398 -15.31 -8.49 -10.36
N VAL A 399 -15.99 -7.67 -11.18
CA VAL A 399 -15.53 -6.35 -11.61
C VAL A 399 -15.32 -5.40 -10.43
N ILE A 400 -16.29 -5.34 -9.49
CA ILE A 400 -16.18 -4.53 -8.27
C ILE A 400 -15.03 -5.03 -7.41
N TYR A 401 -14.93 -6.36 -7.22
CA TYR A 401 -13.91 -6.98 -6.38
C TYR A 401 -12.49 -6.66 -6.90
N GLU A 402 -12.28 -6.81 -8.21
CA GLU A 402 -11.04 -6.51 -8.89
C GLU A 402 -10.67 -5.01 -8.80
N SER A 403 -11.64 -4.13 -9.08
CA SER A 403 -11.44 -2.68 -9.04
C SER A 403 -11.13 -2.17 -7.62
N VAL A 404 -11.82 -2.69 -6.60
CA VAL A 404 -11.54 -2.37 -5.20
C VAL A 404 -10.16 -2.90 -4.80
N SER A 405 -9.83 -4.14 -5.19
CA SER A 405 -8.54 -4.75 -4.93
C SER A 405 -7.40 -3.95 -5.56
N ALA A 406 -7.56 -3.51 -6.81
CA ALA A 406 -6.58 -2.67 -7.51
C ALA A 406 -6.44 -1.29 -6.88
N THR A 407 -7.56 -0.59 -6.57
CA THR A 407 -7.55 0.76 -6.00
C THR A 407 -6.97 0.77 -4.58
N ALA A 408 -7.34 -0.21 -3.77
CA ALA A 408 -6.81 -0.34 -2.41
C ALA A 408 -5.45 -1.04 -2.36
N THR A 409 -4.93 -1.51 -3.50
CA THR A 409 -3.69 -2.29 -3.65
C THR A 409 -3.67 -3.50 -2.70
N VAL A 410 -4.70 -4.37 -2.81
CA VAL A 410 -4.89 -5.55 -1.95
C VAL A 410 -4.30 -6.81 -2.55
N GLY A 411 -4.61 -7.10 -3.82
CA GLY A 411 -4.11 -8.26 -4.54
C GLY A 411 -5.02 -9.48 -4.58
N LEU A 412 -6.10 -9.50 -3.82
CA LEU A 412 -7.09 -10.57 -3.91
C LEU A 412 -7.92 -10.41 -5.19
N SER A 413 -8.16 -11.51 -5.90
CA SER A 413 -8.95 -11.57 -7.12
C SER A 413 -9.91 -12.76 -7.07
N ARG A 414 -11.07 -12.62 -7.73
CA ARG A 414 -12.01 -13.71 -7.97
C ARG A 414 -11.77 -14.33 -9.35
N ASN A 415 -10.48 -14.56 -9.70
CA ASN A 415 -10.00 -15.09 -10.98
C ASN A 415 -10.22 -14.20 -12.21
N LEU A 416 -10.58 -12.91 -12.03
CA LEU A 416 -10.79 -12.00 -13.16
C LEU A 416 -9.47 -11.55 -13.78
N THR A 417 -8.41 -11.31 -12.98
CA THR A 417 -7.14 -10.74 -13.44
C THR A 417 -6.52 -11.49 -14.62
N SER A 418 -6.50 -12.83 -14.56
CA SER A 418 -5.89 -13.68 -15.59
C SER A 418 -6.64 -13.66 -16.93
N SER A 419 -7.95 -13.40 -16.91
CA SER A 419 -8.83 -13.38 -18.08
C SER A 419 -8.96 -11.98 -18.70
N LEU A 420 -8.36 -10.93 -18.13
CA LEU A 420 -8.48 -9.57 -18.63
C LEU A 420 -7.89 -9.41 -20.03
N ASN A 421 -8.63 -8.74 -20.89
CA ASN A 421 -8.16 -8.27 -22.18
C ASN A 421 -7.16 -7.11 -22.04
N LEU A 422 -6.58 -6.66 -23.15
CA LEU A 422 -5.59 -5.56 -23.17
C LEU A 422 -6.10 -4.29 -22.46
N TYR A 423 -7.34 -3.89 -22.74
CA TYR A 423 -7.91 -2.66 -22.17
C TYR A 423 -8.18 -2.82 -20.67
N GLY A 424 -8.68 -3.98 -20.23
CA GLY A 424 -8.87 -4.30 -18.83
C GLY A 424 -7.54 -4.26 -18.04
N LYS A 425 -6.47 -4.85 -18.59
CA LYS A 425 -5.12 -4.77 -18.00
C LYS A 425 -4.65 -3.32 -17.85
N LEU A 426 -4.86 -2.47 -18.86
CA LEU A 426 -4.49 -1.04 -18.81
C LEU A 426 -5.27 -0.27 -17.74
N VAL A 427 -6.58 -0.51 -17.62
CA VAL A 427 -7.42 0.07 -16.56
C VAL A 427 -6.89 -0.31 -15.19
N ILE A 428 -6.61 -1.59 -14.97
CA ILE A 428 -6.10 -2.07 -13.67
C ILE A 428 -4.69 -1.53 -13.38
N ILE A 429 -3.77 -1.46 -14.36
CA ILE A 429 -2.44 -0.85 -14.23
C ILE A 429 -2.57 0.60 -13.75
N ALA A 430 -3.41 1.41 -14.40
CA ALA A 430 -3.63 2.80 -14.01
C ALA A 430 -4.23 2.90 -12.59
N THR A 431 -5.20 2.03 -12.28
CA THR A 431 -5.86 1.99 -10.97
C THR A 431 -4.88 1.65 -9.85
N MET A 432 -4.04 0.63 -10.03
CA MET A 432 -3.00 0.25 -9.05
C MET A 432 -2.02 1.39 -8.80
N TYR A 433 -1.59 2.07 -9.86
CA TYR A 433 -0.69 3.21 -9.76
C TYR A 433 -1.30 4.36 -8.94
N PHE A 434 -2.54 4.77 -9.26
CA PHE A 434 -3.24 5.82 -8.53
C PHE A 434 -3.55 5.42 -7.07
N GLY A 435 -3.89 4.17 -6.85
CA GLY A 435 -4.11 3.61 -5.52
C GLY A 435 -2.85 3.68 -4.64
N ARG A 436 -1.67 3.36 -5.21
CA ARG A 436 -0.40 3.34 -4.47
C ARG A 436 0.16 4.72 -4.18
N VAL A 437 0.22 5.59 -5.17
CA VAL A 437 0.79 6.95 -5.00
C VAL A 437 -0.07 7.81 -4.08
N GLY A 438 -1.33 7.47 -3.98
CA GLY A 438 -2.33 8.14 -3.15
C GLY A 438 -3.11 9.22 -3.90
N PRO A 439 -4.43 9.20 -3.78
CA PRO A 439 -5.31 10.10 -4.51
C PRO A 439 -5.07 11.60 -4.22
N ILE A 440 -4.69 11.95 -2.99
CA ILE A 440 -4.35 13.35 -2.64
C ILE A 440 -3.07 13.82 -3.33
N SER A 441 -2.04 12.97 -3.40
CA SER A 441 -0.80 13.33 -4.09
C SER A 441 -1.07 13.65 -5.56
N LEU A 442 -1.96 12.88 -6.20
CA LEU A 442 -2.39 13.14 -7.56
C LEU A 442 -3.14 14.48 -7.67
N ALA A 443 -4.12 14.74 -6.78
CA ALA A 443 -4.89 15.98 -6.77
C ALA A 443 -4.01 17.21 -6.57
N VAL A 444 -3.02 17.13 -5.66
CA VAL A 444 -2.05 18.20 -5.42
C VAL A 444 -1.16 18.41 -6.64
N ALA A 445 -0.66 17.34 -7.28
CA ALA A 445 0.18 17.46 -8.47
C ALA A 445 -0.55 18.08 -9.67
N LEU A 446 -1.85 17.81 -9.84
CA LEU A 446 -2.68 18.38 -10.90
C LEU A 446 -3.18 19.79 -10.58
N GLY A 447 -3.29 20.15 -9.29
CA GLY A 447 -3.91 21.39 -8.81
C GLY A 447 -2.96 22.51 -8.41
N THR A 448 -1.63 22.35 -8.56
CA THR A 448 -0.66 23.34 -8.07
C THR A 448 -0.58 24.63 -8.90
N LYS A 449 -1.45 25.57 -8.61
CA LYS A 449 -1.04 26.95 -8.33
C LYS A 449 -1.32 27.18 -6.85
N GLN A 450 -0.30 27.40 -6.03
CA GLN A 450 -0.51 28.08 -4.74
C GLN A 450 -1.16 29.43 -5.09
N GLU A 451 -2.47 29.50 -4.90
CA GLU A 451 -3.11 30.81 -4.84
C GLU A 451 -2.45 31.54 -3.69
N ASN A 452 -1.86 32.69 -3.99
CA ASN A 452 -1.46 33.66 -2.98
C ASN A 452 -2.66 33.78 -2.03
N GLN A 453 -2.45 33.63 -0.73
CA GLN A 453 -3.49 33.79 0.28
C GLN A 453 -4.20 35.10 -0.02
N ASN A 454 -5.41 35.03 -0.54
CA ASN A 454 -6.22 36.20 -0.74
C ASN A 454 -6.43 36.83 0.65
N LEU A 455 -5.97 38.05 0.82
CA LEU A 455 -6.17 38.83 2.04
C LEU A 455 -7.66 39.17 2.27
N VAL A 456 -8.50 38.87 1.28
CA VAL A 456 -9.96 39.10 1.32
C VAL A 456 -10.61 37.69 1.40
N SER A 457 -11.36 37.44 2.46
CA SER A 457 -12.20 36.26 2.59
C SER A 457 -13.53 36.51 1.88
N ASP A 458 -13.99 35.47 1.13
CA ASP A 458 -15.32 35.51 0.53
C ASP A 458 -16.42 35.53 1.62
N PRO A 459 -17.58 36.16 1.37
CA PRO A 459 -18.69 36.14 2.32
C PRO A 459 -19.20 34.72 2.55
N VAL A 460 -19.57 34.41 3.80
CA VAL A 460 -20.12 33.12 4.20
C VAL A 460 -21.62 33.12 3.95
N GLU A 461 -22.11 32.15 3.17
CA GLU A 461 -23.54 31.90 2.96
C GLU A 461 -23.89 30.51 3.48
N GLU A 462 -25.00 30.41 4.21
CA GLU A 462 -25.48 29.12 4.72
C GLU A 462 -26.23 28.37 3.61
N ILE A 463 -25.86 27.10 3.40
CA ILE A 463 -26.52 26.20 2.45
C ILE A 463 -27.20 25.06 3.22
N SER A 464 -28.38 24.68 2.73
CA SER A 464 -29.08 23.50 3.28
C SER A 464 -28.33 22.21 2.93
N ILE A 465 -27.91 21.49 3.95
CA ILE A 465 -27.33 20.16 3.83
C ILE A 465 -28.34 19.19 4.43
N GLY A 466 -28.84 18.22 3.62
CA GLY A 466 -29.93 17.31 3.94
C GLY A 466 -29.70 16.42 5.16
#